data_efdb2ea8c19e233330973b1358d3d550
#
_entry.id   efdb2ea8c19e233330973b1358d3d550
#
_cell.length_a   1.000
_cell.length_b   1.000
_cell.length_c   1.000
_cell.angle_alpha   90.00
_cell.angle_beta   90.00
_cell.angle_gamma   90.00
#
_symmetry.space_group_name_H-M   'P 1'
#
loop_
_entity.id
_entity.type
_entity.pdbx_description
1 polymer ?
#
loop_
_entity_poly.entity_id
_entity_poly.type
_entity_poly.pdbx_seq_one_letter_code
_entity_poly.pdbx_strand_id
1 'polypeptide(L)'
;MISNMSKLVRTKARVAALAAAAALALTAGLATALGQEDDGRNLPIEQTHSVLDAPAPVPNAVFGSGPALRPGDRICTTPTQLAPNVDTDCEKTGPSNETSIAVNPTDENNMIGGANDYQLLVNPGGRVAQSVHSRAHVTFDGGRTWSTYPIAFGGTYQATGDPAVAFDAAGRAYYATLGFRFVGQANALTPDILVANSANGGRTWTSVRVAAGSGNFRSVGDLLDKEYIAAWGNGNAIVTYGNFRFTPQEVSARIYSSVTHDGGATWSTPQVISGALDQAFVSVPTVAADGRIYVAFLSTTNLQNGRDDYEVVEVSPLTGARIFGPVKVATVIDGFTDYPVAGGRQTYHDSLFRSWAAGNITADPTNAAHLAVVWSDMRNSTLPAPANPYAATTNSDVIVSQSFDRGRTWSAPVALPIAGDQFQPWGAYDSLGLLRIGLFDRQYDSLNQLYGYSLATETGPGTLTFTTTELTTVRSDPTKNNRWFATTVNPAFPFATTFLGDYSSIAAKRSGGIVAYWTDLRLQACFGTRCGHGQDAFFAAAP
;
A
#
# COMPACT_ATOMS: atom_id res chain seq x y z
N MET A 1 28.72 30.94 5.63
CA MET A 1 27.35 31.03 6.15
C MET A 1 26.30 31.28 5.06
N ILE A 2 26.51 32.20 4.13
CA ILE A 2 25.54 32.54 3.06
C ILE A 2 25.30 31.38 2.08
N SER A 3 26.32 30.53 1.76
CA SER A 3 26.21 29.36 0.88
C SER A 3 25.32 28.25 1.46
N ASN A 4 25.35 28.06 2.79
CA ASN A 4 24.53 27.05 3.44
C ASN A 4 23.06 27.47 3.60
N MET A 5 22.79 28.74 3.73
CA MET A 5 21.41 29.28 3.75
C MET A 5 20.72 29.14 2.39
N SER A 6 21.45 29.35 1.28
CA SER A 6 20.86 29.18 -0.06
C SER A 6 20.54 27.71 -0.41
N LYS A 7 21.34 26.77 0.09
CA LYS A 7 21.05 25.33 -0.03
C LYS A 7 19.84 24.94 0.82
N LEU A 8 19.76 25.42 2.05
CA LEU A 8 18.64 25.14 2.96
C LEU A 8 17.31 25.69 2.41
N VAL A 9 17.32 26.90 1.85
CA VAL A 9 16.14 27.52 1.22
C VAL A 9 15.70 26.76 -0.04
N ARG A 10 16.64 26.30 -0.88
CA ARG A 10 16.33 25.51 -2.07
C ARG A 10 15.82 24.10 -1.71
N THR A 11 16.30 23.53 -0.63
CA THR A 11 15.88 22.23 -0.11
C THR A 11 14.47 22.30 0.47
N LYS A 12 14.20 23.31 1.30
CA LYS A 12 12.87 23.57 1.86
C LYS A 12 11.85 23.89 0.76
N ALA A 13 12.26 24.61 -0.29
CA ALA A 13 11.41 24.87 -1.46
C ALA A 13 11.10 23.61 -2.28
N ARG A 14 11.98 22.60 -2.30
CA ARG A 14 11.77 21.35 -3.04
C ARG A 14 10.92 20.34 -2.27
N VAL A 15 11.08 20.25 -0.96
CA VAL A 15 10.19 19.47 -0.09
C VAL A 15 8.79 20.10 -0.03
N ALA A 16 8.73 21.42 0.04
CA ALA A 16 7.46 22.14 -0.16
C ALA A 16 6.91 21.93 -1.58
N ALA A 17 7.75 21.75 -2.60
CA ALA A 17 7.32 21.43 -3.95
C ALA A 17 6.89 19.96 -4.11
N LEU A 18 7.46 19.00 -3.38
CA LEU A 18 7.01 17.59 -3.35
C LEU A 18 5.71 17.45 -2.53
N ALA A 19 5.62 18.10 -1.39
CA ALA A 19 4.37 18.19 -0.63
C ALA A 19 3.34 19.10 -1.30
N ALA A 20 3.76 20.19 -1.96
CA ALA A 20 2.88 21.02 -2.79
C ALA A 20 2.58 20.35 -4.14
N ALA A 21 3.42 19.48 -4.69
CA ALA A 21 3.08 18.65 -5.84
C ALA A 21 2.15 17.50 -5.42
N ALA A 22 2.31 16.93 -4.25
CA ALA A 22 1.28 16.08 -3.65
C ALA A 22 -0.01 16.87 -3.37
N ALA A 23 0.10 18.08 -2.80
CA ALA A 23 -1.05 18.95 -2.56
C ALA A 23 -1.59 19.66 -3.81
N LEU A 24 -0.76 20.00 -4.84
CA LEU A 24 -1.21 20.58 -6.11
C LEU A 24 -1.73 19.53 -7.08
N ALA A 25 -1.21 18.33 -7.09
CA ALA A 25 -1.87 17.22 -7.77
C ALA A 25 -3.26 16.96 -7.15
N LEU A 26 -3.37 17.10 -5.83
CA LEU A 26 -4.65 17.12 -5.10
C LEU A 26 -5.58 18.26 -5.52
N THR A 27 -5.04 19.47 -5.79
CA THR A 27 -5.88 20.63 -6.12
C THR A 27 -6.23 20.74 -7.60
N ALA A 28 -5.40 20.25 -8.51
CA ALA A 28 -5.70 20.22 -9.93
C ALA A 28 -6.78 19.18 -10.24
N GLY A 29 -6.72 17.99 -9.61
CA GLY A 29 -7.76 16.98 -9.75
C GLY A 29 -9.13 17.42 -9.24
N LEU A 30 -9.18 18.18 -8.16
CA LEU A 30 -10.45 18.66 -7.59
C LEU A 30 -11.10 19.82 -8.38
N ALA A 31 -10.32 20.59 -9.13
CA ALA A 31 -10.84 21.77 -9.83
C ALA A 31 -11.50 21.44 -11.18
N THR A 32 -11.09 20.34 -11.81
CA THR A 32 -11.62 19.88 -13.12
C THR A 32 -12.87 19.01 -12.99
N ALA A 33 -13.10 18.34 -11.83
CA ALA A 33 -14.29 17.52 -11.57
C ALA A 33 -15.63 18.28 -11.65
N LEU A 34 -15.60 19.60 -11.67
CA LEU A 34 -16.81 20.40 -11.57
C LEU A 34 -17.32 20.98 -12.91
N GLY A 35 -16.69 20.68 -14.04
CA GLY A 35 -16.99 21.46 -15.25
C GLY A 35 -17.03 20.76 -16.61
N GLN A 36 -16.79 19.48 -16.75
CA GLN A 36 -16.86 18.83 -18.07
C GLN A 36 -18.17 18.07 -18.29
N GLU A 37 -18.90 18.47 -19.32
CA GLU A 37 -19.99 17.68 -19.88
C GLU A 37 -19.39 16.44 -20.56
N ASP A 38 -19.93 15.26 -20.23
CA ASP A 38 -19.55 13.99 -20.85
C ASP A 38 -20.07 13.96 -22.29
N ASP A 39 -19.18 14.04 -23.27
CA ASP A 39 -19.47 13.87 -24.70
C ASP A 39 -19.64 12.39 -25.11
N GLY A 40 -19.73 11.49 -24.16
CA GLY A 40 -19.88 10.05 -24.38
C GLY A 40 -18.59 9.33 -24.81
N ARG A 41 -17.47 10.03 -24.97
CA ARG A 41 -16.20 9.46 -25.43
C ARG A 41 -15.20 9.21 -24.31
N ASN A 42 -15.32 9.94 -23.20
CA ASN A 42 -14.48 9.74 -22.01
C ASN A 42 -15.36 9.81 -20.78
N LEU A 43 -15.33 8.78 -19.95
CA LEU A 43 -15.82 8.93 -18.58
C LEU A 43 -14.83 9.83 -17.85
N PRO A 44 -15.26 10.98 -17.32
CA PRO A 44 -14.41 11.76 -16.45
C PRO A 44 -14.38 11.07 -15.08
N ILE A 45 -13.69 9.96 -15.02
CA ILE A 45 -13.28 9.41 -13.76
C ILE A 45 -11.94 10.05 -13.47
N GLU A 46 -12.00 11.13 -12.77
CA GLU A 46 -10.82 11.66 -12.13
C GLU A 46 -10.37 10.68 -11.07
N GLN A 47 -9.18 10.23 -11.25
CA GLN A 47 -8.63 9.21 -10.44
C GLN A 47 -7.55 9.69 -9.57
N THR A 48 -7.60 9.09 -8.58
CA THR A 48 -6.86 9.33 -7.40
C THR A 48 -5.83 8.25 -7.22
N HIS A 49 -4.61 8.65 -6.97
CA HIS A 49 -3.48 7.77 -6.79
C HIS A 49 -3.41 7.20 -5.37
N SER A 50 -4.25 7.65 -4.53
CA SER A 50 -4.48 7.18 -3.17
C SER A 50 -5.91 7.54 -2.80
N VAL A 51 -6.40 7.00 -1.72
CA VAL A 51 -7.70 7.38 -1.16
C VAL A 51 -7.82 8.88 -0.93
N LEU A 52 -6.71 9.58 -0.73
CA LEU A 52 -6.62 11.04 -0.61
C LEU A 52 -7.12 11.78 -1.84
N ASP A 53 -7.05 11.14 -2.94
CA ASP A 53 -7.49 11.62 -4.22
C ASP A 53 -8.92 11.17 -4.57
N ALA A 54 -9.69 10.55 -3.72
CA ALA A 54 -11.07 10.18 -4.01
C ALA A 54 -11.87 11.41 -4.43
N PRO A 55 -12.65 11.37 -5.53
CA PRO A 55 -13.43 12.51 -5.95
C PRO A 55 -14.35 12.96 -4.83
N ALA A 56 -14.54 14.27 -4.73
CA ALA A 56 -15.49 14.82 -3.77
C ALA A 56 -16.84 14.11 -3.91
N PRO A 57 -17.50 13.79 -2.80
CA PRO A 57 -18.80 13.11 -2.83
C PRO A 57 -19.76 13.83 -3.75
N VAL A 58 -20.39 13.08 -4.64
CA VAL A 58 -21.52 13.63 -5.41
C VAL A 58 -22.60 14.03 -4.41
N PRO A 59 -23.10 15.28 -4.46
CA PRO A 59 -24.20 15.67 -3.61
C PRO A 59 -25.35 14.67 -3.75
N ASN A 60 -25.84 14.14 -2.62
CA ASN A 60 -26.86 13.09 -2.54
C ASN A 60 -26.43 11.67 -2.96
N ALA A 61 -25.18 11.41 -3.23
CA ALA A 61 -24.70 10.05 -3.19
C ALA A 61 -24.79 9.54 -1.75
N VAL A 62 -25.44 8.42 -1.55
CA VAL A 62 -25.57 7.82 -0.23
C VAL A 62 -24.27 7.08 0.06
N PHE A 63 -23.29 7.82 0.59
CA PHE A 63 -22.02 7.25 1.01
C PHE A 63 -22.26 6.32 2.20
N GLY A 64 -21.71 5.12 2.12
CA GLY A 64 -21.80 4.13 3.17
C GLY A 64 -23.10 3.32 3.18
N SER A 65 -23.97 3.52 2.22
CA SER A 65 -25.13 2.67 2.02
C SER A 65 -25.20 2.09 0.61
N GLY A 66 -24.10 1.64 0.07
CA GLY A 66 -24.24 0.47 -0.77
C GLY A 66 -25.03 -0.53 0.07
N PRO A 67 -25.91 -1.36 -0.50
CA PRO A 67 -26.69 -2.29 0.31
C PRO A 67 -25.71 -2.95 1.26
N ALA A 68 -25.96 -2.80 2.58
CA ALA A 68 -25.08 -3.37 3.59
C ALA A 68 -25.00 -4.85 3.24
N LEU A 69 -23.84 -5.28 2.75
CA LEU A 69 -23.63 -6.69 2.47
C LEU A 69 -23.83 -7.39 3.78
N ARG A 70 -24.85 -8.22 3.86
CA ARG A 70 -25.04 -9.06 5.03
C ARG A 70 -23.87 -10.02 5.11
N PRO A 71 -23.35 -10.32 6.30
CA PRO A 71 -22.37 -11.37 6.46
C PRO A 71 -22.81 -12.62 5.69
N GLY A 72 -22.04 -13.07 4.69
CA GLY A 72 -22.38 -14.21 3.83
C GLY A 72 -23.17 -13.92 2.56
N ASP A 73 -23.51 -12.67 2.25
CA ASP A 73 -24.28 -12.31 1.05
C ASP A 73 -23.49 -12.48 -0.27
N ARG A 74 -22.16 -12.58 -0.21
CA ARG A 74 -21.33 -12.86 -1.38
C ARG A 74 -20.29 -13.91 -1.03
N ILE A 75 -20.42 -15.05 -1.64
CA ILE A 75 -19.43 -16.11 -1.61
C ILE A 75 -18.89 -16.26 -3.01
N CYS A 76 -17.60 -16.02 -3.19
CA CYS A 76 -16.93 -16.30 -4.45
C CYS A 76 -16.73 -17.80 -4.61
N THR A 77 -17.79 -18.51 -4.98
CA THR A 77 -17.76 -19.97 -5.18
C THR A 77 -17.79 -20.38 -6.64
N THR A 78 -17.83 -19.42 -7.56
CA THR A 78 -18.21 -19.69 -8.94
C THR A 78 -17.09 -19.51 -9.95
N PRO A 79 -17.28 -19.96 -11.18
CA PRO A 79 -16.28 -20.33 -12.18
C PRO A 79 -15.38 -19.22 -12.75
N THR A 80 -15.37 -18.04 -12.16
CA THR A 80 -14.30 -17.07 -12.36
C THR A 80 -13.03 -17.43 -11.58
N GLN A 81 -13.09 -18.43 -10.73
CA GLN A 81 -11.91 -18.99 -10.07
C GLN A 81 -11.08 -19.75 -11.10
N LEU A 82 -10.01 -19.14 -11.51
CA LEU A 82 -8.99 -19.82 -12.29
C LEU A 82 -8.02 -20.45 -11.29
N ALA A 83 -8.31 -21.70 -10.90
CA ALA A 83 -7.35 -22.44 -10.09
C ALA A 83 -6.00 -22.51 -10.82
N PRO A 84 -4.86 -22.24 -10.15
CA PRO A 84 -4.66 -22.03 -8.71
C PRO A 84 -4.88 -20.60 -8.20
N ASN A 85 -5.32 -19.67 -9.05
CA ASN A 85 -5.58 -18.27 -8.66
C ASN A 85 -7.07 -18.07 -8.39
N VAL A 86 -7.41 -17.42 -7.29
CA VAL A 86 -8.77 -17.21 -6.82
C VAL A 86 -9.06 -15.71 -6.73
N ASP A 87 -10.06 -15.24 -7.44
CA ASP A 87 -10.64 -13.92 -7.26
C ASP A 87 -11.41 -13.88 -5.94
N THR A 88 -11.06 -12.95 -5.05
CA THR A 88 -11.57 -12.92 -3.69
C THR A 88 -12.70 -11.94 -3.46
N ASP A 89 -12.86 -10.94 -4.33
CA ASP A 89 -13.84 -9.88 -4.15
C ASP A 89 -15.16 -10.13 -4.89
N CYS A 90 -15.18 -10.97 -5.91
CA CYS A 90 -16.34 -11.33 -6.73
C CYS A 90 -17.07 -10.13 -7.36
N GLU A 91 -16.51 -8.95 -7.28
CA GLU A 91 -17.09 -7.75 -7.84
C GLU A 91 -16.55 -7.55 -9.25
N LYS A 92 -17.43 -7.41 -10.21
CA LYS A 92 -17.07 -7.25 -11.63
C LYS A 92 -17.04 -5.80 -12.09
N THR A 93 -17.32 -4.85 -11.20
CA THR A 93 -17.57 -3.45 -11.59
C THR A 93 -16.70 -2.43 -10.88
N GLY A 94 -16.15 -2.76 -9.72
CA GLY A 94 -15.25 -1.88 -8.96
C GLY A 94 -13.85 -2.42 -8.95
N PRO A 95 -12.83 -1.57 -9.04
CA PRO A 95 -11.44 -2.01 -8.87
C PRO A 95 -11.12 -2.33 -7.42
N SER A 96 -10.19 -3.28 -7.22
CA SER A 96 -9.60 -3.61 -5.91
C SER A 96 -8.08 -3.58 -6.00
N ASN A 97 -7.43 -2.78 -5.15
CA ASN A 97 -5.98 -2.69 -5.11
C ASN A 97 -5.45 -2.43 -3.69
N GLU A 98 -4.13 -2.29 -3.54
CA GLU A 98 -3.44 -2.16 -2.25
C GLU A 98 -3.79 -3.32 -1.33
N THR A 99 -3.44 -4.52 -1.79
CA THR A 99 -3.86 -5.76 -1.15
C THR A 99 -2.97 -6.15 0.04
N SER A 100 -3.59 -6.51 1.16
CA SER A 100 -2.93 -6.98 2.38
C SER A 100 -3.55 -8.29 2.84
N ILE A 101 -2.74 -9.28 3.26
CA ILE A 101 -3.23 -10.59 3.71
C ILE A 101 -2.60 -11.02 5.03
N ALA A 102 -3.41 -11.68 5.87
CA ALA A 102 -2.94 -12.34 7.10
C ALA A 102 -3.59 -13.71 7.26
N VAL A 103 -2.82 -14.65 7.82
CA VAL A 103 -3.25 -16.01 8.15
C VAL A 103 -3.50 -16.10 9.65
N ASN A 104 -4.64 -16.66 10.05
CA ASN A 104 -4.93 -16.91 11.45
C ASN A 104 -4.00 -18.00 12.01
N PRO A 105 -3.16 -17.68 13.00
CA PRO A 105 -2.19 -18.65 13.51
C PRO A 105 -2.80 -19.79 14.33
N THR A 106 -4.08 -19.70 14.68
CA THR A 106 -4.81 -20.77 15.39
C THR A 106 -5.66 -21.64 14.46
N ASP A 107 -5.94 -21.15 13.24
CA ASP A 107 -6.66 -21.88 12.20
C ASP A 107 -6.25 -21.38 10.82
N GLU A 108 -5.29 -22.01 10.19
CA GLU A 108 -4.74 -21.58 8.89
C GLU A 108 -5.73 -21.70 7.71
N ASN A 109 -6.91 -22.29 7.92
CA ASN A 109 -8.00 -22.21 6.95
C ASN A 109 -8.71 -20.86 6.99
N ASN A 110 -8.57 -20.11 8.09
CA ASN A 110 -9.07 -18.76 8.22
C ASN A 110 -7.98 -17.74 7.85
N MET A 111 -8.27 -16.94 6.83
CA MET A 111 -7.41 -15.84 6.37
C MET A 111 -8.26 -14.61 6.11
N ILE A 112 -7.63 -13.46 6.21
CA ILE A 112 -8.27 -12.18 5.92
C ILE A 112 -7.42 -11.44 4.90
N GLY A 113 -8.04 -11.06 3.78
CA GLY A 113 -7.54 -10.10 2.81
C GLY A 113 -8.18 -8.74 3.04
N GLY A 114 -7.41 -7.68 2.89
CA GLY A 114 -7.88 -6.31 2.80
C GLY A 114 -7.57 -5.75 1.42
N ALA A 115 -8.43 -4.92 0.88
CA ALA A 115 -8.19 -4.19 -0.36
C ALA A 115 -8.92 -2.84 -0.31
N ASN A 116 -8.42 -1.88 -1.09
CA ASN A 116 -9.20 -0.74 -1.50
C ASN A 116 -10.27 -1.24 -2.47
N ASP A 117 -11.51 -1.17 -2.06
CA ASP A 117 -12.65 -1.57 -2.89
C ASP A 117 -13.36 -0.31 -3.40
N TYR A 118 -13.21 -0.04 -4.68
CA TYR A 118 -13.77 1.14 -5.32
C TYR A 118 -15.17 0.85 -5.85
N GLN A 119 -16.14 1.55 -5.29
CA GLN A 119 -17.54 1.47 -5.72
C GLN A 119 -17.85 2.56 -6.74
N LEU A 120 -18.33 2.17 -7.90
CA LEU A 120 -18.78 3.08 -8.94
C LEU A 120 -20.27 3.34 -8.82
N LEU A 121 -20.65 4.60 -8.71
CA LEU A 121 -22.04 5.05 -8.59
C LEU A 121 -22.41 5.93 -9.79
N VAL A 122 -23.53 5.63 -10.43
CA VAL A 122 -24.10 6.51 -11.46
C VAL A 122 -25.24 7.30 -10.84
N ASN A 123 -25.14 8.61 -10.87
CA ASN A 123 -26.26 9.46 -10.48
C ASN A 123 -27.31 9.55 -11.61
N PRO A 124 -28.53 10.04 -11.31
CA PRO A 124 -29.60 10.19 -12.32
C PRO A 124 -29.24 11.09 -13.51
N GLY A 125 -28.20 11.91 -13.41
CA GLY A 125 -27.68 12.74 -14.49
C GLY A 125 -26.60 12.07 -15.33
N GLY A 126 -26.35 10.76 -15.16
CA GLY A 126 -25.35 10.01 -15.90
C GLY A 126 -23.90 10.27 -15.48
N ARG A 127 -23.67 11.06 -14.42
CA ARG A 127 -22.32 11.26 -13.86
C ARG A 127 -21.91 10.08 -13.01
N VAL A 128 -20.69 9.64 -13.21
CA VAL A 128 -20.09 8.58 -12.40
C VAL A 128 -19.44 9.21 -11.16
N ALA A 129 -19.79 8.71 -10.00
CA ALA A 129 -19.09 8.97 -8.76
C ALA A 129 -18.37 7.72 -8.32
N GLN A 130 -17.26 7.90 -7.65
CA GLN A 130 -16.47 6.84 -7.07
C GLN A 130 -16.42 7.03 -5.56
N SER A 131 -16.55 5.92 -4.85
CA SER A 131 -16.34 5.84 -3.41
C SER A 131 -15.38 4.69 -3.16
N VAL A 132 -14.50 4.81 -2.20
CA VAL A 132 -13.58 3.74 -1.83
C VAL A 132 -13.85 3.29 -0.40
N HIS A 133 -13.84 1.98 -0.19
CA HIS A 133 -14.06 1.38 1.12
C HIS A 133 -13.08 0.24 1.34
N SER A 134 -12.49 0.21 2.52
CA SER A 134 -11.75 -0.97 2.97
C SER A 134 -12.74 -2.06 3.37
N ARG A 135 -12.62 -3.23 2.76
CA ARG A 135 -13.45 -4.40 3.05
C ARG A 135 -12.59 -5.59 3.43
N ALA A 136 -13.10 -6.41 4.32
CA ALA A 136 -12.45 -7.66 4.67
C ALA A 136 -12.94 -8.79 3.77
N HIS A 137 -12.04 -9.35 2.97
CA HIS A 137 -12.25 -10.58 2.22
C HIS A 137 -11.80 -11.75 3.10
N VAL A 138 -12.69 -12.65 3.44
CA VAL A 138 -12.43 -13.67 4.46
C VAL A 138 -12.68 -15.06 3.91
N THR A 139 -11.77 -15.98 4.16
CA THR A 139 -11.93 -17.41 3.92
C THR A 139 -11.89 -18.19 5.23
N PHE A 140 -12.56 -19.34 5.25
CA PHE A 140 -12.55 -20.33 6.34
C PHE A 140 -12.25 -21.75 5.86
N ASP A 141 -11.80 -21.89 4.60
CA ASP A 141 -11.53 -23.17 3.96
C ASP A 141 -10.17 -23.22 3.25
N GLY A 142 -9.23 -22.39 3.69
CA GLY A 142 -7.88 -22.35 3.17
C GLY A 142 -7.74 -21.61 1.84
N GLY A 143 -8.65 -20.70 1.54
CA GLY A 143 -8.63 -19.86 0.34
C GLY A 143 -9.41 -20.42 -0.85
N ARG A 144 -10.20 -21.51 -0.67
CA ARG A 144 -11.02 -22.08 -1.74
C ARG A 144 -12.25 -21.24 -2.02
N THR A 145 -12.84 -20.68 -0.96
CA THR A 145 -13.97 -19.74 -1.06
C THR A 145 -13.72 -18.52 -0.21
N TRP A 146 -14.25 -17.39 -0.65
CA TRP A 146 -14.10 -16.10 0.01
C TRP A 146 -15.46 -15.42 0.18
N SER A 147 -15.58 -14.67 1.25
CA SER A 147 -16.75 -13.83 1.53
C SER A 147 -16.29 -12.43 1.90
N THR A 148 -16.97 -11.43 1.39
CA THR A 148 -16.70 -10.03 1.72
C THR A 148 -17.53 -9.61 2.93
N TYR A 149 -16.88 -9.14 3.98
CA TYR A 149 -17.52 -8.64 5.19
C TYR A 149 -17.32 -7.13 5.31
N PRO A 150 -18.41 -6.36 5.45
CA PRO A 150 -18.31 -4.93 5.68
C PRO A 150 -17.73 -4.66 7.07
N ILE A 151 -16.89 -3.63 7.15
CA ILE A 151 -16.37 -3.11 8.41
C ILE A 151 -17.02 -1.77 8.69
N ALA A 152 -17.76 -1.67 9.79
CA ALA A 152 -18.39 -0.42 10.21
C ALA A 152 -17.39 0.41 11.01
N PHE A 153 -16.90 1.50 10.42
CA PHE A 153 -15.98 2.43 11.08
C PHE A 153 -16.67 3.61 11.79
N GLY A 154 -17.93 3.45 12.14
CA GLY A 154 -18.73 4.53 12.74
C GLY A 154 -19.27 5.52 11.70
N GLY A 155 -20.44 6.09 11.93
CA GLY A 155 -21.24 6.79 10.91
C GLY A 155 -20.72 8.13 10.38
N THR A 156 -19.45 8.47 10.55
CA THR A 156 -18.90 9.76 10.12
C THR A 156 -17.91 9.68 8.96
N TYR A 157 -17.48 8.48 8.58
CA TYR A 157 -16.52 8.28 7.50
C TYR A 157 -17.26 7.93 6.21
N GLN A 158 -17.02 8.72 5.18
CA GLN A 158 -17.60 8.53 3.86
C GLN A 158 -16.75 7.66 2.94
N ALA A 159 -15.48 7.52 3.24
CA ALA A 159 -14.56 6.62 2.55
C ALA A 159 -13.53 6.06 3.53
N THR A 160 -12.97 4.90 3.19
CA THR A 160 -11.85 4.28 3.91
C THR A 160 -10.89 3.66 2.89
N GLY A 161 -9.61 3.55 3.22
CA GLY A 161 -8.63 2.97 2.30
C GLY A 161 -7.29 2.66 2.92
N ASP A 162 -6.36 2.18 2.12
CA ASP A 162 -5.01 1.78 2.49
C ASP A 162 -5.01 0.66 3.56
N PRO A 163 -5.63 -0.52 3.30
CA PRO A 163 -5.82 -1.53 4.33
C PRO A 163 -4.52 -2.25 4.71
N ALA A 164 -4.34 -2.49 6.01
CA ALA A 164 -3.33 -3.40 6.53
C ALA A 164 -3.96 -4.37 7.55
N VAL A 165 -3.65 -5.67 7.44
CA VAL A 165 -4.28 -6.71 8.25
C VAL A 165 -3.25 -7.53 9.03
N ALA A 166 -3.63 -7.96 10.25
CA ALA A 166 -2.82 -8.82 11.09
C ALA A 166 -3.68 -9.72 11.97
N PHE A 167 -3.12 -10.84 12.42
CA PHE A 167 -3.67 -11.65 13.50
C PHE A 167 -2.70 -11.67 14.69
N ASP A 168 -3.23 -11.62 15.91
CA ASP A 168 -2.43 -11.95 17.09
C ASP A 168 -2.31 -13.48 17.27
N ALA A 169 -1.47 -13.91 18.21
CA ALA A 169 -1.22 -15.34 18.42
C ALA A 169 -2.44 -16.11 18.97
N ALA A 170 -3.47 -15.42 19.45
CA ALA A 170 -4.73 -15.99 19.93
C ALA A 170 -5.80 -16.06 18.84
N GLY A 171 -5.52 -15.59 17.62
CA GLY A 171 -6.44 -15.61 16.48
C GLY A 171 -7.41 -14.45 16.41
N ARG A 172 -7.17 -13.37 17.15
CA ARG A 172 -7.87 -12.11 16.97
C ARG A 172 -7.33 -11.38 15.76
N ALA A 173 -8.22 -10.96 14.87
CA ALA A 173 -7.87 -10.18 13.70
C ALA A 173 -7.89 -8.68 13.99
N TYR A 174 -7.00 -7.96 13.30
CA TYR A 174 -6.94 -6.51 13.28
C TYR A 174 -6.90 -6.02 11.83
N TYR A 175 -7.60 -4.92 11.57
CA TYR A 175 -7.69 -4.28 10.26
C TYR A 175 -7.48 -2.78 10.44
N ALA A 176 -6.31 -2.27 10.06
CA ALA A 176 -6.01 -0.85 10.04
C ALA A 176 -6.42 -0.24 8.70
N THR A 177 -6.87 1.01 8.71
CA THR A 177 -7.26 1.75 7.51
C THR A 177 -7.32 3.25 7.78
N LEU A 178 -7.19 4.05 6.73
CA LEU A 178 -7.52 5.47 6.73
C LEU A 178 -9.03 5.67 6.74
N GLY A 179 -9.50 6.65 7.49
CA GLY A 179 -10.89 7.06 7.50
C GLY A 179 -11.07 8.50 7.05
N PHE A 180 -11.80 8.72 5.96
CA PHE A 180 -11.99 10.02 5.34
C PHE A 180 -13.34 10.63 5.70
N ARG A 181 -13.30 11.93 6.05
CA ARG A 181 -14.48 12.76 6.25
C ARG A 181 -14.45 13.90 5.24
N PHE A 182 -15.55 14.13 4.56
CA PHE A 182 -15.68 15.21 3.61
C PHE A 182 -16.61 16.29 4.17
N VAL A 183 -16.18 17.55 4.10
CA VAL A 183 -17.00 18.72 4.49
C VAL A 183 -17.22 19.56 3.23
N GLY A 184 -18.43 19.51 2.69
CA GLY A 184 -18.78 20.15 1.42
C GLY A 184 -18.20 19.43 0.21
N GLN A 185 -18.45 19.94 -0.98
CA GLN A 185 -18.08 19.29 -2.24
C GLN A 185 -16.59 19.28 -2.58
N ALA A 186 -15.75 19.97 -1.83
CA ALA A 186 -14.35 20.16 -2.20
C ALA A 186 -13.36 20.10 -1.03
N ASN A 187 -13.79 19.76 0.18
CA ASN A 187 -12.94 19.80 1.36
C ASN A 187 -12.90 18.45 2.04
N ALA A 188 -12.01 17.56 1.56
CA ALA A 188 -11.61 16.43 2.37
C ALA A 188 -10.90 16.95 3.63
N LEU A 189 -11.35 16.52 4.80
CA LEU A 189 -10.57 16.63 6.02
C LEU A 189 -9.41 15.64 5.94
N THR A 190 -8.34 15.92 6.64
CA THR A 190 -7.23 14.97 6.76
C THR A 190 -7.74 13.66 7.36
N PRO A 191 -7.26 12.50 6.87
CA PRO A 191 -7.76 11.21 7.34
C PRO A 191 -7.38 10.93 8.78
N ASP A 192 -8.22 10.15 9.45
CA ASP A 192 -7.94 9.55 10.75
C ASP A 192 -7.37 8.14 10.55
N ILE A 193 -6.58 7.64 11.50
CA ILE A 193 -6.16 6.24 11.57
C ILE A 193 -7.24 5.46 12.33
N LEU A 194 -7.81 4.47 11.68
CA LEU A 194 -8.83 3.60 12.22
C LEU A 194 -8.29 2.17 12.34
N VAL A 195 -8.67 1.48 13.42
CA VAL A 195 -8.41 0.04 13.53
C VAL A 195 -9.70 -0.67 13.92
N ALA A 196 -10.07 -1.67 13.13
CA ALA A 196 -11.11 -2.62 13.49
C ALA A 196 -10.49 -3.91 14.02
N ASN A 197 -11.19 -4.58 14.94
CA ASN A 197 -10.79 -5.88 15.46
C ASN A 197 -11.96 -6.88 15.41
N SER A 198 -11.61 -8.16 15.25
CA SER A 198 -12.56 -9.26 15.19
C SER A 198 -12.07 -10.44 16.05
N ALA A 199 -12.94 -10.97 16.91
CA ALA A 199 -12.67 -12.14 17.73
C ALA A 199 -13.19 -13.45 17.11
N ASN A 200 -13.77 -13.40 15.89
CA ASN A 200 -14.40 -14.55 15.24
C ASN A 200 -13.93 -14.76 13.80
N GLY A 201 -12.64 -14.46 13.56
CA GLY A 201 -11.99 -14.69 12.29
C GLY A 201 -12.45 -13.77 11.16
N GLY A 202 -12.92 -12.57 11.46
CA GLY A 202 -13.32 -11.58 10.46
C GLY A 202 -14.82 -11.57 10.12
N ARG A 203 -15.67 -12.34 10.82
CA ARG A 203 -17.13 -12.33 10.56
C ARG A 203 -17.83 -11.10 11.09
N THR A 204 -17.38 -10.59 12.22
CA THR A 204 -17.91 -9.34 12.80
C THR A 204 -16.77 -8.49 13.32
N TRP A 205 -16.95 -7.17 13.26
CA TRP A 205 -15.91 -6.20 13.57
C TRP A 205 -16.40 -5.14 14.54
N THR A 206 -15.50 -4.71 15.41
CA THR A 206 -15.63 -3.47 16.17
C THR A 206 -14.46 -2.55 15.81
N SER A 207 -14.69 -1.26 15.71
CA SER A 207 -13.68 -0.31 15.28
C SER A 207 -13.46 0.84 16.24
N VAL A 208 -12.23 1.35 16.26
CA VAL A 208 -11.79 2.48 17.09
C VAL A 208 -10.96 3.43 16.25
N ARG A 209 -11.11 4.73 16.48
CA ARG A 209 -10.19 5.74 15.99
C ARG A 209 -8.96 5.78 16.88
N VAL A 210 -7.79 5.44 16.30
CA VAL A 210 -6.50 5.43 17.01
C VAL A 210 -5.86 6.80 17.02
N ALA A 211 -5.88 7.50 15.89
CA ALA A 211 -5.34 8.85 15.77
C ALA A 211 -6.24 9.70 14.89
N ALA A 212 -6.26 10.99 15.17
CA ALA A 212 -7.04 11.97 14.42
C ALA A 212 -6.12 12.87 13.59
N GLY A 213 -6.42 12.99 12.31
CA GLY A 213 -5.88 14.03 11.47
C GLY A 213 -6.46 15.40 11.84
N SER A 214 -5.81 16.47 11.44
CA SER A 214 -6.25 17.83 11.72
C SER A 214 -6.16 18.74 10.48
N GLY A 215 -7.05 19.74 10.43
CA GLY A 215 -7.06 20.69 9.30
C GLY A 215 -7.70 20.13 8.03
N ASN A 216 -7.23 20.60 6.91
CA ASN A 216 -7.60 20.08 5.58
C ASN A 216 -6.38 20.12 4.65
N PHE A 217 -6.43 19.40 3.52
CA PHE A 217 -5.32 19.32 2.56
C PHE A 217 -4.85 20.66 1.95
N ARG A 218 -5.62 21.72 2.13
CA ARG A 218 -5.33 23.05 1.56
C ARG A 218 -4.79 24.04 2.57
N SER A 219 -4.69 23.66 3.83
CA SER A 219 -4.31 24.54 4.92
C SER A 219 -3.33 23.88 5.90
N VAL A 220 -3.10 24.56 7.00
CA VAL A 220 -2.32 24.04 8.12
C VAL A 220 -3.02 22.82 8.74
N GLY A 221 -2.29 21.75 8.96
CA GLY A 221 -2.85 20.55 9.58
C GLY A 221 -1.90 19.38 9.60
N ASP A 222 -2.39 18.28 10.14
CA ASP A 222 -1.71 16.98 10.20
C ASP A 222 -2.44 15.99 9.29
N LEU A 223 -1.77 15.58 8.22
CA LEU A 223 -2.21 14.52 7.31
C LEU A 223 -1.63 13.19 7.78
N LEU A 224 -2.47 12.25 8.17
CA LEU A 224 -2.07 10.90 8.54
C LEU A 224 -2.18 9.99 7.31
N ASP A 225 -1.17 9.14 7.08
CA ASP A 225 -1.11 8.32 5.87
C ASP A 225 -0.26 7.06 6.05
N LYS A 226 -0.51 6.04 5.20
CA LYS A 226 0.26 4.79 5.10
C LYS A 226 0.45 4.08 6.44
N GLU A 227 -0.68 3.73 7.04
CA GLU A 227 -0.70 2.92 8.26
C GLU A 227 -0.46 1.44 7.96
N TYR A 228 0.33 0.82 8.83
CA TYR A 228 0.54 -0.63 8.86
C TYR A 228 0.38 -1.16 10.27
N ILE A 229 0.03 -2.45 10.39
CA ILE A 229 -0.29 -3.08 11.67
C ILE A 229 0.47 -4.40 11.82
N ALA A 230 0.96 -4.66 13.04
CA ALA A 230 1.44 -5.97 13.46
C ALA A 230 0.80 -6.34 14.81
N ALA A 231 0.60 -7.65 15.05
CA ALA A 231 -0.05 -8.12 16.26
C ALA A 231 0.70 -9.32 16.86
N TRP A 232 0.60 -9.48 18.18
CA TRP A 232 1.30 -10.54 18.92
C TRP A 232 0.57 -10.95 20.18
N GLY A 233 0.97 -12.08 20.75
CA GLY A 233 0.45 -12.57 22.03
C GLY A 233 -1.06 -12.76 22.00
N ASN A 234 -1.75 -12.22 22.99
CA ASN A 234 -3.21 -12.24 23.09
C ASN A 234 -3.71 -10.81 23.36
N GLY A 235 -4.32 -10.20 22.38
CA GLY A 235 -4.88 -8.85 22.47
C GLY A 235 -3.86 -7.71 22.28
N ASN A 236 -2.64 -7.99 21.79
CA ASN A 236 -1.64 -6.95 21.56
C ASN A 236 -1.50 -6.66 20.07
N ALA A 237 -1.44 -5.38 19.72
CA ALA A 237 -1.10 -4.92 18.38
C ALA A 237 -0.41 -3.54 18.43
N ILE A 238 0.32 -3.24 17.36
CA ILE A 238 0.93 -1.94 17.09
C ILE A 238 0.47 -1.47 15.71
N VAL A 239 0.02 -0.24 15.60
CA VAL A 239 -0.17 0.46 14.34
C VAL A 239 0.89 1.55 14.20
N THR A 240 1.51 1.65 13.02
CA THR A 240 2.46 2.71 12.67
C THR A 240 1.93 3.47 11.47
N TYR A 241 2.24 4.75 11.38
CA TYR A 241 1.76 5.62 10.30
C TYR A 241 2.64 6.87 10.16
N GLY A 242 2.63 7.47 8.96
CA GLY A 242 3.20 8.77 8.70
C GLY A 242 2.26 9.89 9.13
N ASN A 243 2.81 10.95 9.72
CA ASN A 243 2.11 12.21 9.94
C ASN A 243 2.84 13.32 9.18
N PHE A 244 2.22 13.80 8.12
CA PHE A 244 2.67 14.97 7.37
C PHE A 244 2.06 16.22 7.99
N ARG A 245 2.91 17.02 8.62
CA ARG A 245 2.50 18.26 9.23
C ARG A 245 2.79 19.44 8.31
N PHE A 246 1.74 20.15 7.98
CA PHE A 246 1.79 21.35 7.16
C PHE A 246 1.66 22.58 8.04
N THR A 247 2.61 23.51 7.93
CA THR A 247 2.54 24.85 8.53
C THR A 247 2.96 25.88 7.48
N PRO A 248 2.66 27.17 7.66
CA PRO A 248 3.10 28.20 6.71
C PRO A 248 4.62 28.29 6.53
N GLN A 249 5.39 27.80 7.50
CA GLN A 249 6.85 27.89 7.54
C GLN A 249 7.54 26.58 7.19
N GLU A 250 6.85 25.42 7.38
CA GLU A 250 7.49 24.13 7.30
C GLU A 250 6.51 23.03 6.92
N VAL A 251 7.02 22.05 6.17
CA VAL A 251 6.39 20.75 5.98
C VAL A 251 7.32 19.71 6.60
N SER A 252 6.83 18.93 7.54
CA SER A 252 7.55 17.82 8.13
C SER A 252 6.72 16.55 8.01
N ALA A 253 7.41 15.40 7.92
CA ALA A 253 6.80 14.09 7.91
C ALA A 253 7.51 13.22 8.94
N ARG A 254 6.78 12.68 9.92
CA ARG A 254 7.33 11.85 10.98
C ARG A 254 6.54 10.57 11.12
N ILE A 255 7.21 9.51 11.56
CA ILE A 255 6.57 8.25 11.87
C ILE A 255 6.09 8.22 13.30
N TYR A 256 4.85 7.79 13.46
CA TYR A 256 4.18 7.59 14.74
C TYR A 256 3.80 6.12 14.93
N SER A 257 3.65 5.73 16.18
CA SER A 257 3.13 4.43 16.59
C SER A 257 2.15 4.55 17.74
N SER A 258 1.19 3.64 17.79
CA SER A 258 0.31 3.41 18.94
C SER A 258 0.18 1.91 19.18
N VAL A 259 0.04 1.50 20.44
CA VAL A 259 -0.11 0.10 20.85
C VAL A 259 -1.42 -0.13 21.60
N THR A 260 -1.93 -1.33 21.49
CA THR A 260 -3.06 -1.85 22.29
C THR A 260 -2.64 -3.11 23.04
N HIS A 261 -3.28 -3.36 24.20
CA HIS A 261 -3.09 -4.57 25.03
C HIS A 261 -4.40 -5.21 25.44
N ASP A 262 -5.53 -4.70 24.92
CA ASP A 262 -6.90 -5.11 25.28
C ASP A 262 -7.72 -5.55 24.06
N GLY A 263 -7.02 -6.04 23.02
CA GLY A 263 -7.67 -6.53 21.82
C GLY A 263 -8.18 -5.43 20.89
N GLY A 264 -7.58 -4.24 20.96
CA GLY A 264 -7.94 -3.09 20.12
C GLY A 264 -9.08 -2.24 20.66
N ALA A 265 -9.51 -2.46 21.92
CA ALA A 265 -10.55 -1.64 22.53
C ALA A 265 -10.03 -0.24 22.88
N THR A 266 -8.78 -0.15 23.36
CA THR A 266 -8.09 1.12 23.60
C THR A 266 -6.69 1.11 23.04
N TRP A 267 -6.16 2.29 22.72
CA TRP A 267 -4.83 2.50 22.14
C TRP A 267 -4.06 3.54 22.93
N SER A 268 -2.74 3.36 22.99
CA SER A 268 -1.86 4.32 23.63
C SER A 268 -1.85 5.66 22.89
N THR A 269 -1.49 6.73 23.58
CA THR A 269 -1.17 8.01 22.93
C THR A 269 -0.05 7.81 21.90
N PRO A 270 -0.20 8.37 20.69
CA PRO A 270 0.79 8.24 19.63
C PRO A 270 2.20 8.70 20.06
N GLN A 271 3.20 7.90 19.71
CA GLN A 271 4.61 8.16 19.99
C GLN A 271 5.36 8.45 18.69
N VAL A 272 6.19 9.50 18.66
CA VAL A 272 7.11 9.75 17.53
C VAL A 272 8.26 8.76 17.59
N ILE A 273 8.43 7.94 16.55
CA ILE A 273 9.47 6.93 16.50
C ILE A 273 10.59 7.20 15.48
N SER A 274 10.39 8.10 14.51
CA SER A 274 11.43 8.48 13.54
C SER A 274 12.56 9.33 14.14
N GLY A 275 12.49 9.68 15.42
CA GLY A 275 13.53 10.45 16.10
C GLY A 275 13.64 11.87 15.60
N ALA A 276 14.86 12.26 15.20
CA ALA A 276 15.12 13.58 14.62
C ALA A 276 14.82 13.66 13.12
N LEU A 277 14.51 12.52 12.48
CA LEU A 277 14.15 12.49 11.06
C LEU A 277 12.75 13.09 10.89
N ASP A 278 12.65 14.15 10.12
CA ASP A 278 11.43 14.94 9.92
C ASP A 278 10.89 14.89 8.48
N GLN A 279 11.47 13.99 7.66
CA GLN A 279 11.06 13.67 6.30
C GLN A 279 10.98 12.14 6.15
N ALA A 280 10.17 11.50 6.99
CA ALA A 280 10.03 10.04 7.05
C ALA A 280 8.60 9.62 6.68
N PHE A 281 8.45 8.55 5.91
CA PHE A 281 7.16 8.04 5.45
C PHE A 281 7.20 6.53 5.20
N VAL A 282 6.03 5.92 5.03
CA VAL A 282 5.83 4.47 4.81
C VAL A 282 6.50 3.63 5.87
N SER A 283 5.82 3.42 6.97
CA SER A 283 6.35 2.67 8.09
C SER A 283 5.69 1.31 8.24
N VAL A 284 6.48 0.24 8.26
CA VAL A 284 5.96 -1.13 8.41
C VAL A 284 6.53 -1.76 9.68
N PRO A 285 5.67 -2.21 10.62
CA PRO A 285 6.11 -2.90 11.82
C PRO A 285 6.23 -4.41 11.61
N THR A 286 7.17 -5.04 12.33
CA THR A 286 7.27 -6.50 12.48
C THR A 286 7.56 -6.88 13.91
N VAL A 287 7.13 -8.08 14.31
CA VAL A 287 7.37 -8.64 15.65
C VAL A 287 8.30 -9.83 15.54
N ALA A 288 9.44 -9.76 16.20
CA ALA A 288 10.40 -10.85 16.26
C ALA A 288 9.95 -11.96 17.24
N ALA A 289 10.56 -13.14 17.11
CA ALA A 289 10.22 -14.32 17.92
C ALA A 289 10.40 -14.11 19.44
N ASP A 290 11.24 -13.17 19.86
CA ASP A 290 11.43 -12.80 21.27
C ASP A 290 10.48 -11.67 21.75
N GLY A 291 9.52 -11.25 20.91
CA GLY A 291 8.54 -10.22 21.23
C GLY A 291 9.02 -8.78 21.05
N ARG A 292 10.23 -8.56 20.54
CA ARG A 292 10.70 -7.24 20.14
C ARG A 292 9.99 -6.77 18.89
N ILE A 293 9.80 -5.47 18.78
CA ILE A 293 9.13 -4.84 17.65
C ILE A 293 10.12 -3.96 16.91
N TYR A 294 10.21 -4.17 15.60
CA TYR A 294 11.00 -3.35 14.70
C TYR A 294 10.08 -2.67 13.70
N VAL A 295 10.43 -1.44 13.33
CA VAL A 295 9.70 -0.66 12.34
C VAL A 295 10.68 -0.15 11.30
N ALA A 296 10.46 -0.53 10.05
CA ALA A 296 11.22 0.03 8.92
C ALA A 296 10.43 1.16 8.28
N PHE A 297 11.13 2.18 7.78
CA PHE A 297 10.52 3.30 7.08
C PHE A 297 11.52 3.97 6.12
N LEU A 298 11.01 4.70 5.14
CA LEU A 298 11.81 5.52 4.25
C LEU A 298 12.06 6.91 4.85
N SER A 299 13.22 7.47 4.59
CA SER A 299 13.62 8.80 5.01
C SER A 299 14.28 9.55 3.84
N THR A 300 13.79 10.76 3.56
CA THR A 300 14.30 11.61 2.48
C THR A 300 15.35 12.61 2.96
N THR A 301 15.92 12.42 4.13
CA THR A 301 16.91 13.35 4.71
C THR A 301 18.16 13.55 3.88
N ASN A 302 18.46 12.60 3.02
CA ASN A 302 19.61 12.67 2.13
C ASN A 302 19.26 13.25 0.73
N LEU A 303 18.53 14.28 0.68
CA LEU A 303 17.93 15.07 -0.40
C LEU A 303 18.73 15.17 -1.73
N GLN A 304 19.34 14.08 -2.16
CA GLN A 304 19.75 13.90 -3.55
C GLN A 304 18.51 13.43 -4.33
N ASN A 305 18.22 14.06 -5.43
CA ASN A 305 17.10 13.69 -6.29
C ASN A 305 17.10 12.18 -6.55
N GLY A 306 15.98 11.51 -6.27
CA GLY A 306 15.81 10.08 -6.48
C GLY A 306 16.56 9.19 -5.51
N ARG A 307 16.88 9.66 -4.30
CA ARG A 307 17.52 8.86 -3.25
C ARG A 307 16.88 9.10 -1.91
N ASP A 308 16.46 8.01 -1.32
CA ASP A 308 16.01 7.90 0.05
C ASP A 308 16.93 7.00 0.86
N ASP A 309 16.75 6.96 2.16
CA ASP A 309 17.40 6.00 3.03
C ASP A 309 16.32 5.10 3.66
N TYR A 310 16.54 3.80 3.67
CA TYR A 310 15.74 2.87 4.47
C TYR A 310 16.29 2.87 5.90
N GLU A 311 15.42 3.11 6.87
CA GLU A 311 15.75 3.22 8.28
C GLU A 311 14.98 2.19 9.11
N VAL A 312 15.58 1.69 10.19
CA VAL A 312 14.94 0.77 11.12
C VAL A 312 15.07 1.29 12.55
N VAL A 313 13.99 1.22 13.30
CA VAL A 313 13.95 1.48 14.75
C VAL A 313 13.44 0.27 15.50
N GLU A 314 13.89 0.10 16.76
CA GLU A 314 13.27 -0.79 17.73
C GLU A 314 12.32 0.03 18.62
N VAL A 315 11.12 -0.48 18.85
CA VAL A 315 10.09 0.19 19.67
C VAL A 315 9.65 -0.68 20.85
N SER A 316 9.23 -0.04 21.91
CA SER A 316 8.72 -0.71 23.10
C SER A 316 7.39 -1.44 22.80
N PRO A 317 7.29 -2.74 23.04
CA PRO A 317 6.02 -3.45 22.91
C PRO A 317 4.98 -2.99 23.96
N LEU A 318 5.40 -2.30 25.03
CA LEU A 318 4.50 -1.81 26.07
C LEU A 318 3.92 -0.43 25.78
N THR A 319 4.69 0.45 25.15
CA THR A 319 4.31 1.87 25.02
C THR A 319 4.29 2.37 23.58
N GLY A 320 4.85 1.60 22.64
CA GLY A 320 5.10 2.05 21.26
C GLY A 320 6.28 3.02 21.13
N ALA A 321 6.87 3.50 22.21
CA ALA A 321 7.97 4.46 22.15
C ALA A 321 9.24 3.83 21.57
N ARG A 322 10.01 4.62 20.80
CA ARG A 322 11.30 4.19 20.27
C ARG A 322 12.29 3.86 21.40
N ILE A 323 12.90 2.69 21.31
CA ILE A 323 13.95 2.21 22.23
C ILE A 323 15.33 2.42 21.63
N PHE A 324 15.50 2.14 20.32
CA PHE A 324 16.77 2.16 19.62
C PHE A 324 16.61 2.60 18.16
N GLY A 325 17.67 3.13 17.55
CA GLY A 325 17.70 3.62 16.19
C GLY A 325 17.27 5.10 16.08
N PRO A 326 16.99 5.65 14.88
CA PRO A 326 17.04 4.97 13.58
C PRO A 326 18.44 4.44 13.22
N VAL A 327 18.48 3.28 12.56
CA VAL A 327 19.66 2.70 11.95
C VAL A 327 19.43 2.62 10.45
N LYS A 328 20.32 3.23 9.69
CA LYS A 328 20.28 3.16 8.23
C LYS A 328 20.56 1.73 7.75
N VAL A 329 19.64 1.17 6.98
CA VAL A 329 19.80 -0.12 6.31
C VAL A 329 20.59 0.07 5.01
N ALA A 330 20.13 0.95 4.15
CA ALA A 330 20.72 1.23 2.85
C ALA A 330 20.22 2.55 2.29
N THR A 331 20.93 3.07 1.29
CA THR A 331 20.37 4.07 0.38
C THR A 331 19.50 3.37 -0.66
N VAL A 332 18.31 3.87 -0.84
CA VAL A 332 17.32 3.48 -1.84
C VAL A 332 17.43 4.43 -3.03
N ILE A 333 17.45 3.87 -4.23
CA ILE A 333 17.37 4.66 -5.46
C ILE A 333 15.98 4.43 -6.04
N ASP A 334 15.10 5.35 -5.74
CA ASP A 334 13.68 5.28 -6.11
C ASP A 334 13.40 5.82 -7.52
N GLY A 335 14.47 6.17 -8.25
CA GLY A 335 14.43 6.69 -9.61
C GLY A 335 14.69 8.20 -9.66
N PHE A 336 14.29 8.81 -10.74
CA PHE A 336 14.56 10.24 -10.97
C PHE A 336 13.31 11.04 -10.65
N THR A 337 13.36 11.85 -9.60
CA THR A 337 12.26 12.73 -9.19
C THR A 337 11.91 13.78 -10.24
N ASP A 338 12.77 13.98 -11.23
CA ASP A 338 12.57 14.89 -12.34
C ASP A 338 11.81 14.24 -13.52
N TYR A 339 11.25 13.05 -13.30
CA TYR A 339 10.49 12.31 -14.29
C TYR A 339 8.99 12.57 -14.09
N PRO A 340 8.45 13.68 -14.61
CA PRO A 340 7.05 14.00 -14.44
C PRO A 340 6.26 13.21 -15.48
N VAL A 341 5.97 11.99 -15.17
CA VAL A 341 5.05 11.32 -16.06
C VAL A 341 3.69 11.54 -15.47
N ALA A 342 3.01 11.40 -14.77
CA ALA A 342 1.70 11.71 -14.28
C ALA A 342 1.77 12.57 -13.00
N GLY A 343 1.51 13.81 -13.13
CA GLY A 343 1.39 14.72 -11.99
C GLY A 343 2.67 14.85 -11.16
N GLY A 344 3.85 14.63 -11.77
CA GLY A 344 5.14 14.72 -11.09
C GLY A 344 5.56 13.44 -10.36
N ARG A 345 4.89 12.31 -10.60
CA ARG A 345 5.24 11.02 -10.01
C ARG A 345 6.04 10.16 -11.00
N GLN A 346 6.98 9.41 -10.48
CA GLN A 346 7.72 8.42 -11.25
C GLN A 346 6.82 7.27 -11.68
N THR A 347 7.08 6.74 -12.88
CA THR A 347 6.32 5.60 -13.42
C THR A 347 7.26 4.59 -14.03
N TYR A 348 6.75 3.38 -14.27
CA TYR A 348 7.45 2.37 -15.04
C TYR A 348 7.29 2.62 -16.54
N HIS A 349 8.33 2.26 -17.31
CA HIS A 349 8.34 2.40 -18.75
C HIS A 349 7.15 1.71 -19.41
N ASP A 350 6.59 2.35 -20.43
CA ASP A 350 5.46 1.90 -21.26
C ASP A 350 4.15 1.55 -20.52
N SER A 351 4.12 1.62 -19.22
CA SER A 351 2.95 1.24 -18.44
C SER A 351 2.29 2.40 -17.72
N LEU A 352 3.04 3.46 -17.50
CA LEU A 352 2.59 4.73 -16.96
C LEU A 352 1.85 4.61 -15.62
N PHE A 353 2.10 3.57 -14.84
CA PHE A 353 1.64 3.50 -13.46
C PHE A 353 2.77 3.88 -12.50
N ARG A 354 2.39 4.36 -11.33
CA ARG A 354 3.30 4.87 -10.32
C ARG A 354 4.31 3.81 -9.88
N SER A 355 5.60 4.14 -9.93
CA SER A 355 6.63 3.37 -9.25
C SER A 355 6.69 3.75 -7.76
N TRP A 356 6.98 2.78 -6.91
CA TRP A 356 7.05 2.94 -5.48
C TRP A 356 8.18 2.08 -4.91
N ALA A 357 9.14 2.72 -4.26
CA ALA A 357 10.31 2.02 -3.73
C ALA A 357 10.07 1.33 -2.37
N ALA A 358 8.88 1.49 -1.79
CA ALA A 358 8.58 0.88 -0.51
C ALA A 358 8.47 -0.65 -0.61
N GLY A 359 8.70 -1.28 0.50
CA GLY A 359 8.51 -2.69 0.77
C GLY A 359 8.27 -2.87 2.27
N ASN A 360 8.84 -3.90 2.88
CA ASN A 360 8.62 -4.15 4.30
C ASN A 360 9.84 -4.68 5.03
N ILE A 361 9.74 -4.71 6.35
CA ILE A 361 10.62 -5.47 7.24
C ILE A 361 9.91 -6.75 7.68
N THR A 362 10.66 -7.84 7.82
CA THR A 362 10.18 -9.10 8.35
C THR A 362 11.19 -9.72 9.31
N ALA A 363 10.74 -10.50 10.27
CA ALA A 363 11.56 -11.16 11.28
C ALA A 363 11.48 -12.68 11.15
N ASP A 364 12.62 -13.35 11.27
CA ASP A 364 12.74 -14.80 11.22
C ASP A 364 12.10 -15.44 12.47
N PRO A 365 11.08 -16.29 12.33
CA PRO A 365 10.44 -16.94 13.48
C PRO A 365 11.35 -17.94 14.18
N THR A 366 12.43 -18.39 13.55
CA THR A 366 13.41 -19.36 14.12
C THR A 366 14.60 -18.66 14.78
N ASN A 367 14.84 -17.38 14.46
CA ASN A 367 15.97 -16.61 14.98
C ASN A 367 15.59 -15.15 15.25
N ALA A 368 15.31 -14.81 16.48
CA ALA A 368 14.89 -13.47 16.89
C ALA A 368 15.91 -12.34 16.59
N ALA A 369 17.16 -12.69 16.26
CA ALA A 369 18.16 -11.70 15.87
C ALA A 369 18.21 -11.45 14.35
N HIS A 370 17.51 -12.29 13.57
CA HIS A 370 17.55 -12.25 12.12
C HIS A 370 16.33 -11.48 11.56
N LEU A 371 16.62 -10.43 10.82
CA LEU A 371 15.65 -9.54 10.19
C LEU A 371 15.99 -9.38 8.71
N ALA A 372 15.01 -9.13 7.87
CA ALA A 372 15.21 -8.70 6.50
C ALA A 372 14.37 -7.46 6.18
N VAL A 373 14.92 -6.55 5.38
CA VAL A 373 14.20 -5.46 4.72
C VAL A 373 14.24 -5.71 3.23
N VAL A 374 13.09 -5.60 2.58
CA VAL A 374 12.95 -5.74 1.12
C VAL A 374 12.31 -4.47 0.55
N TRP A 375 12.73 -4.05 -0.66
CA TRP A 375 12.18 -2.87 -1.34
C TRP A 375 12.39 -2.94 -2.85
N SER A 376 11.71 -2.08 -3.62
CA SER A 376 12.00 -1.86 -5.04
C SER A 376 13.07 -0.77 -5.20
N ASP A 377 13.92 -0.89 -6.21
CA ASP A 377 15.03 0.03 -6.42
C ASP A 377 15.37 0.17 -7.91
N MET A 378 15.61 1.38 -8.34
CA MET A 378 15.91 1.73 -9.73
C MET A 378 17.42 1.87 -10.01
N ARG A 379 18.30 1.35 -9.11
CA ARG A 379 19.77 1.54 -9.21
C ARG A 379 20.39 1.01 -10.49
N ASN A 380 19.78 0.02 -11.11
CA ASN A 380 20.23 -0.62 -12.33
C ASN A 380 19.56 -0.05 -13.60
N SER A 381 18.66 0.94 -13.45
CA SER A 381 18.01 1.59 -14.58
C SER A 381 18.98 2.48 -15.34
N THR A 382 18.99 2.36 -16.66
CA THR A 382 19.64 3.29 -17.57
C THR A 382 18.58 4.21 -18.14
N LEU A 383 18.45 5.39 -17.55
CA LEU A 383 17.49 6.36 -18.01
C LEU A 383 18.14 7.29 -19.04
N PRO A 384 17.51 7.55 -20.19
CA PRO A 384 17.97 8.56 -21.10
C PRO A 384 17.88 9.95 -20.45
N ALA A 385 18.56 10.91 -21.05
CA ALA A 385 18.52 12.29 -20.61
C ALA A 385 17.05 12.79 -20.52
N PRO A 386 16.75 13.73 -19.62
CA PRO A 386 15.39 14.18 -19.27
C PRO A 386 14.52 14.70 -20.42
N ALA A 387 15.07 14.84 -21.62
CA ALA A 387 14.38 15.40 -22.79
C ALA A 387 13.20 14.54 -23.29
N ASN A 388 13.18 13.25 -23.01
CA ASN A 388 12.06 12.38 -23.36
C ASN A 388 11.86 11.29 -22.29
N PRO A 389 11.08 11.58 -21.24
CA PRO A 389 10.80 10.62 -20.18
C PRO A 389 10.11 9.33 -20.65
N TYR A 390 9.40 9.38 -21.75
CA TYR A 390 8.72 8.19 -22.31
C TYR A 390 9.65 7.24 -23.06
N ALA A 391 10.87 7.66 -23.38
CA ALA A 391 11.90 6.82 -23.99
C ALA A 391 12.81 6.13 -22.96
N ALA A 392 12.52 6.28 -21.67
CA ALA A 392 13.29 5.67 -20.62
C ALA A 392 13.02 4.16 -20.55
N THR A 393 14.07 3.41 -20.38
CA THR A 393 13.97 1.99 -20.04
C THR A 393 14.17 1.85 -18.55
N THR A 394 13.11 1.52 -17.82
CA THR A 394 13.22 1.19 -16.40
C THR A 394 13.84 -0.20 -16.24
N ASN A 395 14.56 -0.39 -15.16
CA ASN A 395 15.01 -1.67 -14.65
C ASN A 395 14.92 -1.59 -13.13
N SER A 396 13.71 -1.77 -12.63
CA SER A 396 13.42 -1.82 -11.21
C SER A 396 13.70 -3.21 -10.70
N ASP A 397 14.53 -3.31 -9.67
CA ASP A 397 14.87 -4.58 -9.04
C ASP A 397 14.29 -4.64 -7.63
N VAL A 398 13.94 -5.83 -7.17
CA VAL A 398 13.72 -6.09 -5.75
C VAL A 398 15.07 -6.29 -5.07
N ILE A 399 15.28 -5.51 -4.02
CA ILE A 399 16.50 -5.48 -3.22
C ILE A 399 16.22 -6.01 -1.83
N VAL A 400 17.21 -6.71 -1.28
CA VAL A 400 17.17 -7.29 0.06
C VAL A 400 18.40 -6.88 0.85
N SER A 401 18.23 -6.59 2.14
CA SER A 401 19.29 -6.49 3.13
C SER A 401 18.88 -7.23 4.40
N GLN A 402 19.82 -7.92 5.04
CA GLN A 402 19.59 -8.71 6.24
C GLN A 402 20.44 -8.22 7.41
N SER A 403 19.89 -8.37 8.61
CA SER A 403 20.58 -8.16 9.88
C SER A 403 20.54 -9.45 10.71
N PHE A 404 21.66 -9.79 11.35
CA PHE A 404 21.78 -10.94 12.26
C PHE A 404 22.04 -10.52 13.72
N ASP A 405 21.89 -9.23 13.99
CA ASP A 405 22.20 -8.62 15.30
C ASP A 405 21.08 -7.70 15.81
N ARG A 406 19.82 -8.04 15.48
CA ARG A 406 18.63 -7.28 15.89
C ARG A 406 18.56 -5.88 15.27
N GLY A 407 18.94 -5.74 14.01
CA GLY A 407 18.85 -4.48 13.27
C GLY A 407 19.94 -3.46 13.63
N ARG A 408 21.01 -3.86 14.31
CA ARG A 408 22.12 -2.96 14.63
C ARG A 408 23.07 -2.74 13.48
N THR A 409 23.29 -3.81 12.70
CA THR A 409 24.05 -3.73 11.44
C THR A 409 23.30 -4.49 10.33
N TRP A 410 23.57 -4.11 9.10
CA TRP A 410 22.87 -4.65 7.92
C TRP A 410 23.88 -5.08 6.86
N SER A 411 23.55 -6.14 6.13
CA SER A 411 24.34 -6.59 4.97
C SER A 411 24.31 -5.54 3.86
N ALA A 412 25.29 -5.61 2.94
CA ALA A 412 25.19 -4.88 1.70
C ALA A 412 23.90 -5.29 0.96
N PRO A 413 23.18 -4.34 0.34
CA PRO A 413 21.99 -4.64 -0.44
C PRO A 413 22.27 -5.56 -1.62
N VAL A 414 21.42 -6.57 -1.81
CA VAL A 414 21.52 -7.55 -2.91
C VAL A 414 20.26 -7.47 -3.76
N ALA A 415 20.43 -7.27 -5.08
CA ALA A 415 19.33 -7.35 -6.04
C ALA A 415 19.00 -8.82 -6.32
N LEU A 416 17.71 -9.14 -6.44
CA LEU A 416 17.28 -10.43 -6.94
C LEU A 416 17.71 -10.57 -8.41
N PRO A 417 18.24 -11.73 -8.82
CA PRO A 417 18.73 -11.94 -10.20
C PRO A 417 17.57 -12.22 -11.17
N ILE A 418 16.65 -11.28 -11.29
CA ILE A 418 15.44 -11.39 -12.13
C ILE A 418 15.53 -10.33 -13.23
N ALA A 419 15.21 -10.69 -14.47
CA ALA A 419 15.24 -9.77 -15.59
C ALA A 419 13.97 -8.91 -15.67
N GLY A 420 14.10 -7.71 -16.25
CA GLY A 420 12.98 -6.76 -16.40
C GLY A 420 12.63 -6.06 -15.09
N ASP A 421 11.52 -5.34 -15.06
CA ASP A 421 11.07 -4.64 -13.87
C ASP A 421 10.45 -5.60 -12.85
N GLN A 422 10.84 -5.45 -11.58
CA GLN A 422 10.14 -6.01 -10.42
C GLN A 422 9.72 -4.87 -9.50
N PHE A 423 8.56 -5.00 -8.86
CA PHE A 423 7.99 -3.94 -8.04
C PHE A 423 7.06 -4.44 -6.95
N GLN A 424 6.74 -3.56 -6.00
CA GLN A 424 5.88 -3.80 -4.84
C GLN A 424 6.21 -5.12 -4.12
N PRO A 425 7.47 -5.32 -3.67
CA PRO A 425 7.84 -6.53 -2.97
C PRO A 425 7.25 -6.58 -1.57
N TRP A 426 6.99 -7.81 -1.09
CA TRP A 426 6.62 -8.06 0.28
C TRP A 426 7.31 -9.32 0.80
N GLY A 427 8.14 -9.17 1.82
CA GLY A 427 8.90 -10.27 2.42
C GLY A 427 8.18 -10.89 3.61
N ALA A 428 8.29 -12.21 3.74
CA ALA A 428 7.89 -12.97 4.91
C ALA A 428 8.85 -14.15 5.11
N TYR A 429 9.28 -14.41 6.33
CA TYR A 429 9.98 -15.65 6.65
C TYR A 429 8.98 -16.79 6.83
N ASP A 430 9.27 -17.93 6.24
CA ASP A 430 8.50 -19.15 6.49
C ASP A 430 8.89 -19.83 7.81
N SER A 431 8.22 -20.93 8.15
CA SER A 431 8.46 -21.66 9.40
C SER A 431 9.84 -22.32 9.50
N LEU A 432 10.60 -22.36 8.41
CA LEU A 432 11.96 -22.89 8.33
C LEU A 432 13.03 -21.80 8.38
N GLY A 433 12.63 -20.52 8.48
CA GLY A 433 13.54 -19.37 8.46
C GLY A 433 14.06 -19.03 7.07
N LEU A 434 13.38 -19.47 6.00
CA LEU A 434 13.68 -19.05 4.64
C LEU A 434 12.90 -17.78 4.31
N LEU A 435 13.61 -16.80 3.78
CA LEU A 435 12.98 -15.57 3.29
C LEU A 435 12.22 -15.86 2.00
N ARG A 436 10.94 -15.52 2.00
CA ARG A 436 10.04 -15.57 0.86
C ARG A 436 9.67 -14.14 0.48
N ILE A 437 9.65 -13.82 -0.81
CA ILE A 437 9.33 -12.47 -1.29
C ILE A 437 8.30 -12.60 -2.41
N GLY A 438 7.10 -12.09 -2.16
CA GLY A 438 6.10 -11.86 -3.20
C GLY A 438 6.45 -10.58 -3.95
N LEU A 439 6.29 -10.57 -5.26
CA LEU A 439 6.63 -9.41 -6.08
C LEU A 439 5.87 -9.44 -7.41
N PHE A 440 5.55 -8.28 -7.94
CA PHE A 440 5.20 -8.15 -9.33
C PHE A 440 6.45 -8.29 -10.20
N ASP A 441 6.32 -8.99 -11.32
CA ASP A 441 7.45 -9.48 -12.08
C ASP A 441 7.16 -9.44 -13.58
N ARG A 442 8.11 -8.90 -14.36
CA ARG A 442 8.04 -8.75 -15.80
C ARG A 442 9.02 -9.64 -16.56
N GLN A 443 9.78 -10.49 -15.87
CA GLN A 443 10.83 -11.33 -16.51
C GLN A 443 10.32 -12.22 -17.65
N TYR A 444 9.03 -12.49 -17.67
CA TYR A 444 8.38 -13.37 -18.66
C TYR A 444 7.91 -12.63 -19.92
N ASP A 445 8.06 -11.31 -19.95
CA ASP A 445 7.72 -10.48 -21.10
C ASP A 445 8.95 -9.74 -21.63
N SER A 446 9.38 -10.10 -22.83
CA SER A 446 10.55 -9.49 -23.47
C SER A 446 10.39 -8.00 -23.78
N LEU A 447 9.16 -7.49 -23.77
CA LEU A 447 8.85 -6.07 -23.93
C LEU A 447 8.82 -5.31 -22.60
N ASN A 448 8.96 -6.01 -21.47
CA ASN A 448 8.92 -5.42 -20.13
C ASN A 448 7.62 -4.63 -19.86
N GLN A 449 6.47 -5.13 -20.34
CA GLN A 449 5.16 -4.48 -20.24
C GLN A 449 4.14 -5.29 -19.43
N LEU A 450 3.99 -6.58 -19.76
CA LEU A 450 3.11 -7.47 -19.02
C LEU A 450 3.74 -7.84 -17.69
N TYR A 451 2.94 -7.94 -16.64
CA TYR A 451 3.41 -8.40 -15.34
C TYR A 451 2.62 -9.59 -14.82
N GLY A 452 3.30 -10.45 -14.11
CA GLY A 452 2.73 -11.49 -13.25
C GLY A 452 3.02 -11.19 -11.78
N TYR A 453 2.55 -12.05 -10.90
CA TYR A 453 2.95 -12.09 -9.49
C TYR A 453 3.77 -13.34 -9.26
N SER A 454 4.96 -13.16 -8.71
CA SER A 454 5.94 -14.23 -8.48
C SER A 454 6.31 -14.35 -7.00
N LEU A 455 6.80 -15.51 -6.63
CA LEU A 455 7.38 -15.80 -5.32
C LEU A 455 8.86 -16.11 -5.48
N ALA A 456 9.73 -15.27 -4.95
CA ALA A 456 11.14 -15.57 -4.79
C ALA A 456 11.35 -16.29 -3.45
N THR A 457 12.07 -17.40 -3.48
CA THR A 457 12.36 -18.25 -2.34
C THR A 457 13.84 -18.31 -2.11
N GLU A 458 14.28 -17.96 -0.91
CA GLU A 458 15.67 -18.11 -0.50
C GLU A 458 16.08 -19.59 -0.48
N THR A 459 17.26 -19.91 -1.01
CA THR A 459 17.72 -21.31 -1.15
C THR A 459 18.28 -21.90 0.13
N GLY A 460 18.54 -21.08 1.13
CA GLY A 460 18.98 -21.46 2.48
C GLY A 460 18.98 -20.24 3.39
N PRO A 461 18.75 -20.40 4.70
CA PRO A 461 18.62 -19.27 5.62
C PRO A 461 19.82 -18.32 5.55
N GLY A 462 19.59 -17.06 5.28
CA GLY A 462 20.61 -16.01 5.24
C GLY A 462 21.57 -16.06 4.05
N THR A 463 21.28 -16.84 3.01
CA THR A 463 22.16 -16.98 1.83
C THR A 463 22.04 -15.84 0.85
N LEU A 464 20.91 -15.10 0.86
CA LEU A 464 20.56 -14.07 -0.14
C LEU A 464 20.62 -14.60 -1.60
N THR A 465 20.41 -15.89 -1.78
CA THR A 465 20.33 -16.57 -3.07
C THR A 465 18.91 -17.09 -3.26
N PHE A 466 18.29 -16.75 -4.39
CA PHE A 466 16.86 -16.98 -4.59
C PHE A 466 16.57 -17.80 -5.84
N THR A 467 15.50 -18.59 -5.78
CA THR A 467 14.79 -19.14 -6.93
C THR A 467 13.43 -18.47 -7.03
N THR A 468 12.94 -18.26 -8.25
CA THR A 468 11.67 -17.55 -8.50
C THR A 468 10.69 -18.47 -9.19
N THR A 469 9.42 -18.44 -8.74
CA THR A 469 8.31 -19.17 -9.33
C THR A 469 7.16 -18.19 -9.62
N GLU A 470 6.66 -18.18 -10.85
CA GLU A 470 5.47 -17.43 -11.22
C GLU A 470 4.22 -18.05 -10.56
N LEU A 471 3.45 -17.25 -9.84
CA LEU A 471 2.21 -17.67 -9.21
C LEU A 471 1.00 -17.41 -10.09
N THR A 472 1.05 -16.37 -10.92
CA THR A 472 -0.03 -16.01 -11.82
C THR A 472 -0.15 -17.00 -12.98
N THR A 473 -1.38 -17.35 -13.31
CA THR A 473 -1.68 -18.17 -14.50
C THR A 473 -1.97 -17.35 -15.75
N VAL A 474 -2.23 -16.06 -15.57
CA VAL A 474 -2.43 -15.07 -16.64
C VAL A 474 -1.72 -13.80 -16.23
N ARG A 475 -0.98 -13.19 -17.15
CA ARG A 475 -0.28 -11.93 -16.91
C ARG A 475 -1.18 -10.74 -17.19
N SER A 476 -1.06 -9.74 -16.36
CA SER A 476 -1.79 -8.48 -16.47
C SER A 476 -1.15 -7.56 -17.50
N ASP A 477 -1.97 -6.92 -18.31
CA ASP A 477 -1.56 -5.93 -19.28
C ASP A 477 -2.01 -4.52 -18.83
N PRO A 478 -1.14 -3.72 -18.24
CA PRO A 478 -1.51 -2.41 -17.72
C PRO A 478 -1.89 -1.41 -18.82
N THR A 479 -1.51 -1.68 -20.08
CA THR A 479 -1.87 -0.81 -21.21
C THR A 479 -3.33 -0.95 -21.62
N LYS A 480 -3.97 -2.08 -21.27
CA LYS A 480 -5.37 -2.37 -21.51
C LYS A 480 -6.27 -2.07 -20.33
N ASN A 481 -5.69 -1.52 -19.28
CA ASN A 481 -6.43 -1.15 -18.10
C ASN A 481 -7.66 -0.32 -18.47
N ASN A 482 -8.72 -0.57 -17.76
CA ASN A 482 -9.91 0.18 -18.01
C ASN A 482 -9.68 1.66 -17.69
N ARG A 483 -10.35 2.51 -18.47
CA ARG A 483 -10.20 3.96 -18.38
C ARG A 483 -10.72 4.54 -17.06
N TRP A 484 -11.29 3.74 -16.20
CA TRP A 484 -11.79 4.14 -14.90
C TRP A 484 -10.68 4.49 -13.92
N PHE A 485 -9.47 3.97 -14.18
CA PHE A 485 -8.26 4.24 -13.43
C PHE A 485 -7.23 5.11 -14.16
N ALA A 486 -7.64 5.74 -15.24
CA ALA A 486 -6.78 6.70 -15.89
C ALA A 486 -6.68 7.95 -15.00
N THR A 487 -5.55 8.15 -14.41
CA THR A 487 -5.26 9.36 -13.67
C THR A 487 -4.99 10.48 -14.64
N THR A 488 -5.43 11.66 -14.27
CA THR A 488 -5.30 12.93 -14.95
C THR A 488 -4.49 12.89 -16.25
N VAL A 489 -5.17 13.06 -17.35
CA VAL A 489 -4.51 13.44 -18.59
C VAL A 489 -3.86 14.80 -18.32
N ASN A 490 -2.57 14.82 -18.04
CA ASN A 490 -1.82 16.06 -18.13
C ASN A 490 -1.90 16.51 -19.60
N PRO A 491 -2.45 17.70 -19.94
CA PRO A 491 -2.53 18.16 -21.32
C PRO A 491 -1.16 18.23 -22.02
N ALA A 492 -0.08 18.35 -21.28
CA ALA A 492 1.29 18.28 -21.79
C ALA A 492 1.75 16.83 -22.10
N PHE A 493 1.02 15.81 -21.61
CA PHE A 493 1.36 14.41 -21.77
C PHE A 493 0.06 13.63 -22.06
N PRO A 494 -0.19 13.26 -23.31
CA PRO A 494 -1.48 12.69 -23.76
C PRO A 494 -1.71 11.23 -23.33
N PHE A 495 -0.94 10.71 -22.39
CA PHE A 495 -1.04 9.33 -21.96
C PHE A 495 -1.81 9.22 -20.65
N ALA A 496 -2.80 8.35 -20.64
CA ALA A 496 -3.47 7.95 -19.43
C ALA A 496 -2.53 7.10 -18.58
N THR A 497 -2.37 7.45 -17.31
CA THR A 497 -1.63 6.61 -16.36
C THR A 497 -2.56 5.67 -15.61
N THR A 498 -2.00 4.57 -15.16
CA THR A 498 -2.69 3.53 -14.44
C THR A 498 -2.30 3.57 -12.97
N PHE A 499 -3.22 3.31 -12.06
CA PHE A 499 -2.92 3.05 -10.66
C PHE A 499 -3.20 1.59 -10.34
N LEU A 500 -2.22 0.90 -9.76
CA LEU A 500 -2.31 -0.52 -9.38
C LEU A 500 -2.26 -0.72 -7.86
N GLY A 501 -2.36 0.37 -7.10
CA GLY A 501 -2.01 0.39 -5.69
C GLY A 501 -0.50 0.63 -5.49
N ASP A 502 -0.10 0.77 -4.23
CA ASP A 502 1.29 0.97 -3.81
C ASP A 502 1.93 -0.30 -3.27
N TYR A 503 1.14 -1.30 -2.92
CA TYR A 503 1.62 -2.53 -2.31
C TYR A 503 0.71 -3.72 -2.64
N SER A 504 1.29 -4.90 -2.51
CA SER A 504 0.65 -6.20 -2.41
C SER A 504 1.32 -6.97 -1.28
N SER A 505 0.78 -8.10 -0.84
CA SER A 505 1.38 -8.79 0.28
C SER A 505 1.36 -10.32 0.15
N ILE A 506 2.24 -10.93 0.95
CA ILE A 506 2.25 -12.36 1.23
C ILE A 506 2.21 -12.59 2.73
N ALA A 507 1.78 -13.77 3.14
CA ALA A 507 1.87 -14.21 4.52
C ALA A 507 2.30 -15.69 4.60
N ALA A 508 3.10 -16.00 5.61
CA ALA A 508 3.55 -17.37 5.86
C ALA A 508 2.53 -18.15 6.72
N LYS A 509 2.37 -19.42 6.43
CA LYS A 509 1.66 -20.37 7.27
C LYS A 509 2.62 -20.99 8.28
N ARG A 510 2.17 -21.26 9.49
CA ARG A 510 2.96 -21.99 10.50
C ARG A 510 3.23 -23.44 10.09
N SER A 511 2.31 -24.06 9.37
CA SER A 511 2.47 -25.42 8.83
C SER A 511 3.45 -25.50 7.66
N GLY A 512 3.95 -24.37 7.17
CA GLY A 512 4.75 -24.20 5.97
C GLY A 512 3.92 -23.71 4.78
N GLY A 513 4.62 -23.15 3.80
CA GLY A 513 4.02 -22.52 2.62
C GLY A 513 3.62 -21.07 2.83
N ILE A 514 3.33 -20.43 1.72
CA ILE A 514 3.03 -19.00 1.60
C ILE A 514 1.65 -18.84 0.98
N VAL A 515 0.96 -17.80 1.40
CA VAL A 515 -0.20 -17.28 0.69
C VAL A 515 0.14 -15.90 0.13
N ALA A 516 -0.30 -15.65 -1.09
CA ALA A 516 -0.06 -14.42 -1.81
C ALA A 516 -1.39 -13.73 -2.15
N TYR A 517 -1.38 -12.39 -2.11
CA TYR A 517 -2.55 -11.59 -2.36
C TYR A 517 -2.14 -10.33 -3.13
N TRP A 518 -2.68 -10.17 -4.36
CA TRP A 518 -2.21 -9.13 -5.27
C TRP A 518 -3.34 -8.54 -6.12
N THR A 519 -3.08 -7.38 -6.71
CA THR A 519 -3.95 -6.72 -7.70
C THR A 519 -3.72 -7.33 -9.08
N ASP A 520 -4.78 -7.84 -9.70
CA ASP A 520 -4.75 -8.53 -11.00
C ASP A 520 -5.67 -7.84 -12.01
N LEU A 521 -5.24 -7.74 -13.27
CA LEU A 521 -5.99 -7.08 -14.34
C LEU A 521 -6.59 -8.05 -15.35
N ARG A 522 -6.61 -9.35 -15.09
CA ARG A 522 -7.03 -10.36 -16.06
C ARG A 522 -8.52 -10.38 -16.36
N LEU A 523 -9.36 -9.96 -15.41
CA LEU A 523 -10.81 -10.00 -15.58
C LEU A 523 -11.33 -8.75 -16.27
N GLN A 524 -12.41 -8.92 -17.03
CA GLN A 524 -13.09 -7.82 -17.67
C GLN A 524 -14.11 -7.20 -16.71
N ALA A 525 -14.00 -5.91 -16.51
CA ALA A 525 -14.97 -5.12 -15.77
C ALA A 525 -15.79 -4.27 -16.74
N CYS A 526 -17.09 -4.24 -16.56
CA CYS A 526 -18.02 -3.50 -17.39
C CYS A 526 -18.84 -2.51 -16.56
N PHE A 527 -18.94 -1.29 -17.07
CA PHE A 527 -19.81 -0.27 -16.51
C PHE A 527 -20.79 0.19 -17.61
N GLY A 528 -22.04 -0.26 -17.52
CA GLY A 528 -23.00 -0.12 -18.62
C GLY A 528 -22.52 -0.86 -19.86
N THR A 529 -22.37 -0.15 -20.97
CA THR A 529 -21.85 -0.69 -22.24
C THR A 529 -20.32 -0.59 -22.38
N ARG A 530 -19.63 -0.03 -21.39
CA ARG A 530 -18.18 0.18 -21.44
C ARG A 530 -17.48 -0.91 -20.63
N CYS A 531 -16.62 -1.63 -21.29
CA CYS A 531 -15.83 -2.72 -20.71
C CYS A 531 -14.33 -2.46 -20.90
N GLY A 532 -13.54 -2.94 -19.97
CA GLY A 532 -12.08 -2.94 -20.00
C GLY A 532 -11.53 -3.93 -18.96
N HIS A 533 -10.23 -4.02 -18.83
CA HIS A 533 -9.62 -4.82 -17.78
C HIS A 533 -9.89 -4.16 -16.43
N GLY A 534 -10.43 -4.93 -15.47
CA GLY A 534 -10.65 -4.52 -14.09
C GLY A 534 -9.38 -4.65 -13.25
N GLN A 535 -9.49 -4.24 -12.00
CA GLN A 535 -8.51 -4.57 -10.98
C GLN A 535 -9.22 -5.38 -9.91
N ASP A 536 -8.80 -6.61 -9.72
CA ASP A 536 -9.41 -7.52 -8.78
C ASP A 536 -8.36 -8.05 -7.81
N ALA A 537 -8.77 -8.33 -6.58
CA ALA A 537 -7.88 -8.86 -5.56
C ALA A 537 -7.81 -10.39 -5.69
N PHE A 538 -6.65 -10.89 -6.11
CA PHE A 538 -6.40 -12.31 -6.36
C PHE A 538 -5.57 -12.96 -5.26
N PHE A 539 -5.87 -14.21 -5.02
CA PHE A 539 -5.21 -15.08 -4.04
C PHE A 539 -4.58 -16.30 -4.70
N ALA A 540 -3.43 -16.72 -4.17
CA ALA A 540 -2.84 -18.03 -4.43
C ALA A 540 -2.13 -18.56 -3.18
N ALA A 541 -2.05 -19.89 -3.06
CA ALA A 541 -1.22 -20.58 -2.08
C ALA A 541 -0.04 -21.26 -2.79
N ALA A 542 1.14 -21.16 -2.20
CA ALA A 542 2.36 -21.81 -2.65
C ALA A 542 3.00 -22.64 -1.52
N PRO A 543 3.74 -23.71 -1.83
CA PRO A 543 4.42 -24.54 -0.85
C PRO A 543 5.56 -23.83 -0.12
#